data_a9d65e701cba0b06b3351643860719a5
#
_entry.id   a9d65e701cba0b06b3351643860719a5
#
_cell.length_a   1.000
_cell.length_b   1.000
_cell.length_c   1.000
_cell.angle_alpha   90.00
_cell.angle_beta   90.00
_cell.angle_gamma   90.00
#
_symmetry.space_group_name_H-M   'P 1'
#
loop_
_entity.id
_entity.type
_entity.pdbx_description
1 polymer ?
#
loop_
_entity_poly.entity_id
_entity_poly.type
_entity_poly.pdbx_seq_one_letter_code
_entity_poly.pdbx_strand_id
1 'polypeptide(L)'
;MTPPADQPHISALADLLDARGLNADDFIKVLDALGKLKKSEVNKIEKEEQSKIKQNKIFVDKEFVFEKSEDCFIYRDGRTKTGNFYVRIYDANTKKVFSQSLRTKYRENALVLAQVLYREKKDKLFKGTKMVSITTGEMIDMYLEKRKRDLTEIPKMGITHNSYKSLKTQLTYWREYITFLKLDKKHIEKIPPNIGKDFGIWIFNLPKERYVDRKRNPETINAVINATKKMYKVIGINEDYITTNDLPKFEMMKVSPNKAPKRDVLDEAEYLELLGFIQNKYCREPTISERERVKRRVFGLYISINYNIGCRVSEMLNIRWCDISKNPNDTLEQQKLNRVITIHAEKSKTGKGRNIVAPIADKLTRIQNHYRKLGYHPNPTDYVFINLTPNGINNNISYRQGAIEKRLKDILEKSGMRERLEKAGKHITNYSARHYYATARLMKGVDIYHLSLNLGTSVKYLEQTYSHLTTLMISDELIKGQGWRANKIDKEEPIEAED
;
A
#
# COMPACT_ATOMS: atom_id res chain seq x y z
N MET A 1 70.08 -14.02 8.93
CA MET A 1 69.03 -14.48 8.00
C MET A 1 68.21 -13.27 7.58
N THR A 2 68.38 -12.83 6.41
CA THR A 2 67.70 -11.67 5.80
C THR A 2 66.21 -12.03 5.54
N PRO A 3 65.24 -11.15 5.83
CA PRO A 3 63.84 -11.41 5.51
C PRO A 3 63.60 -11.30 3.99
N PRO A 4 62.62 -12.00 3.41
CA PRO A 4 62.36 -11.97 1.97
C PRO A 4 61.78 -10.62 1.56
N ALA A 5 62.26 -10.10 0.43
CA ALA A 5 62.10 -8.74 -0.07
C ALA A 5 60.79 -8.47 -0.83
N ASP A 6 59.67 -9.16 -0.56
CA ASP A 6 58.47 -9.11 -1.43
C ASP A 6 57.19 -8.45 -0.84
N GLN A 7 57.29 -7.83 0.32
CA GLN A 7 56.12 -7.14 0.90
C GLN A 7 55.73 -5.77 0.30
N PRO A 8 56.64 -4.96 -0.30
CA PRO A 8 56.25 -3.66 -0.85
C PRO A 8 55.34 -3.69 -2.08
N HIS A 9 55.37 -4.77 -2.84
CA HIS A 9 54.55 -4.90 -4.07
C HIS A 9 53.08 -5.13 -3.83
N ILE A 10 52.71 -5.77 -2.74
CA ILE A 10 51.31 -6.12 -2.42
C ILE A 10 50.56 -4.87 -1.93
N SER A 11 51.20 -4.03 -1.12
CA SER A 11 50.61 -2.77 -0.66
C SER A 11 50.40 -1.79 -1.82
N ALA A 12 51.39 -1.66 -2.71
CA ALA A 12 51.31 -0.81 -3.89
C ALA A 12 50.19 -1.25 -4.86
N LEU A 13 49.91 -2.56 -4.99
CA LEU A 13 48.84 -3.07 -5.82
C LEU A 13 47.45 -2.77 -5.24
N ALA A 14 47.29 -2.89 -3.93
CA ALA A 14 46.05 -2.55 -3.24
C ALA A 14 45.73 -1.04 -3.35
N ASP A 15 46.77 -0.18 -3.20
CA ASP A 15 46.63 1.27 -3.35
C ASP A 15 46.31 1.70 -4.79
N LEU A 16 46.81 0.96 -5.79
CA LEU A 16 46.53 1.17 -7.22
C LEU A 16 45.08 0.79 -7.59
N LEU A 17 44.51 -0.18 -6.92
CA LEU A 17 43.12 -0.61 -7.11
C LEU A 17 42.13 0.38 -6.51
N ASP A 18 42.42 0.91 -5.31
CA ASP A 18 41.64 1.98 -4.68
C ASP A 18 41.67 3.27 -5.54
N ALA A 19 42.81 3.61 -6.11
CA ALA A 19 42.97 4.78 -6.98
C ALA A 19 42.17 4.69 -8.31
N ARG A 20 41.80 3.48 -8.75
CA ARG A 20 41.02 3.23 -9.99
C ARG A 20 39.57 2.87 -9.74
N GLY A 21 39.12 2.84 -8.49
CA GLY A 21 37.71 2.53 -8.14
C GLY A 21 37.28 1.10 -8.46
N LEU A 22 38.21 0.16 -8.57
CA LEU A 22 37.93 -1.25 -8.83
C LEU A 22 37.57 -1.96 -7.51
N ASN A 23 36.49 -2.73 -7.51
CA ASN A 23 36.09 -3.51 -6.34
C ASN A 23 36.72 -4.90 -6.31
N ALA A 24 36.62 -5.60 -5.17
CA ALA A 24 37.19 -6.94 -4.98
C ALA A 24 36.70 -7.97 -6.02
N ASP A 25 35.44 -7.88 -6.51
CA ASP A 25 34.90 -8.81 -7.52
C ASP A 25 35.52 -8.58 -8.89
N ASP A 26 35.84 -7.31 -9.24
CA ASP A 26 36.51 -6.99 -10.51
C ASP A 26 37.99 -7.43 -10.49
N PHE A 27 38.63 -7.32 -9.33
CA PHE A 27 39.97 -7.83 -9.15
C PHE A 27 40.05 -9.35 -9.20
N ILE A 28 39.08 -10.08 -8.65
CA ILE A 28 38.98 -11.52 -8.78
C ILE A 28 38.94 -11.95 -10.25
N LYS A 29 38.21 -11.21 -11.09
CA LYS A 29 38.14 -11.49 -12.55
C LYS A 29 39.48 -11.27 -13.25
N VAL A 30 40.22 -10.23 -12.84
CA VAL A 30 41.57 -9.96 -13.39
C VAL A 30 42.57 -11.04 -12.95
N LEU A 31 42.55 -11.43 -11.70
CA LEU A 31 43.42 -12.52 -11.20
C LEU A 31 43.06 -13.87 -11.82
N ASP A 32 41.78 -14.16 -12.05
CA ASP A 32 41.35 -15.38 -12.74
C ASP A 32 41.83 -15.43 -14.21
N ALA A 33 41.85 -14.27 -14.85
CA ALA A 33 42.42 -14.13 -16.21
C ALA A 33 43.94 -14.32 -16.24
N LEU A 34 44.67 -13.75 -15.26
CA LEU A 34 46.11 -13.92 -15.09
C LEU A 34 46.50 -15.34 -14.67
N GLY A 35 45.68 -15.97 -13.79
CA GLY A 35 45.89 -17.37 -13.36
C GLY A 35 45.74 -18.40 -14.47
N LYS A 36 44.93 -18.12 -15.49
CA LYS A 36 44.81 -18.99 -16.66
C LYS A 36 46.08 -19.05 -17.54
N LEU A 37 46.96 -18.05 -17.42
CA LEU A 37 48.22 -17.98 -18.18
C LEU A 37 49.34 -18.85 -17.54
N LYS A 38 49.27 -19.25 -16.27
CA LYS A 38 50.29 -20.04 -15.56
C LYS A 38 49.89 -21.51 -15.23
N LYS A 39 48.83 -22.01 -15.87
CA LYS A 39 48.28 -23.33 -15.54
C LYS A 39 49.21 -24.55 -15.80
N SER A 40 50.30 -24.40 -16.52
CA SER A 40 51.18 -25.53 -16.90
C SER A 40 52.19 -25.92 -15.81
N GLU A 41 52.56 -25.05 -14.89
CA GLU A 41 53.56 -25.34 -13.85
C GLU A 41 52.98 -25.75 -12.48
N VAL A 42 51.71 -25.43 -12.21
CA VAL A 42 51.11 -25.55 -10.92
C VAL A 42 50.56 -26.94 -10.58
N ASN A 43 50.22 -27.72 -11.59
CA ASN A 43 49.66 -29.07 -11.42
C ASN A 43 50.55 -30.11 -10.67
N LYS A 44 51.83 -29.82 -10.55
CA LYS A 44 52.78 -30.72 -9.82
C LYS A 44 52.76 -30.44 -8.30
N ILE A 45 52.62 -29.20 -7.88
CA ILE A 45 52.64 -28.81 -6.48
C ILE A 45 51.30 -29.14 -5.76
N GLU A 46 50.18 -29.08 -6.50
CA GLU A 46 48.83 -29.33 -5.97
C GLU A 46 48.63 -30.78 -5.47
N LYS A 47 49.32 -31.77 -6.06
CA LYS A 47 49.16 -33.19 -5.64
C LYS A 47 49.81 -33.51 -4.31
N GLU A 48 50.87 -32.84 -3.91
CA GLU A 48 51.54 -33.06 -2.63
C GLU A 48 50.89 -32.39 -1.44
N GLU A 49 50.25 -31.21 -1.65
CA GLU A 49 49.57 -30.51 -0.56
C GLU A 49 48.16 -31.07 -0.24
N GLN A 50 47.47 -31.66 -1.21
CA GLN A 50 46.13 -32.23 -0.99
C GLN A 50 46.10 -33.41 -0.03
N SER A 51 47.26 -34.11 0.17
CA SER A 51 47.37 -35.25 1.07
C SER A 51 47.41 -34.90 2.56
N LYS A 52 47.66 -33.63 2.91
CA LYS A 52 47.85 -33.16 4.30
C LYS A 52 46.61 -32.52 4.96
N ILE A 53 45.51 -32.32 4.25
CA ILE A 53 44.30 -31.70 4.81
C ILE A 53 43.57 -32.76 5.66
N LYS A 54 43.77 -32.74 6.98
CA LYS A 54 42.98 -33.52 7.93
C LYS A 54 41.52 -33.06 7.85
N GLN A 55 40.67 -33.94 7.31
CA GLN A 55 39.21 -33.77 7.26
C GLN A 55 38.69 -33.53 8.68
N ASN A 56 37.88 -32.50 8.88
CA ASN A 56 37.11 -32.08 10.07
C ASN A 56 37.61 -30.87 10.88
N LYS A 57 38.65 -30.17 10.51
CA LYS A 57 38.94 -28.86 11.11
C LYS A 57 38.31 -27.72 10.30
N ILE A 58 37.56 -26.80 10.97
CA ILE A 58 36.93 -25.65 10.30
C ILE A 58 37.98 -24.68 9.73
N PHE A 59 39.07 -24.49 10.47
CA PHE A 59 40.13 -23.55 10.10
C PHE A 59 41.42 -24.29 9.85
N VAL A 60 41.69 -24.62 8.58
CA VAL A 60 42.97 -25.19 8.13
C VAL A 60 43.76 -24.07 7.49
N ASP A 61 45.11 -24.09 7.64
CA ASP A 61 46.01 -23.07 7.12
C ASP A 61 45.59 -21.62 7.52
N LYS A 62 45.23 -21.47 8.81
CA LYS A 62 44.82 -20.16 9.35
C LYS A 62 46.02 -19.22 9.40
N GLU A 63 45.87 -18.06 8.81
CA GLU A 63 46.87 -17.02 8.78
C GLU A 63 46.26 -15.62 8.96
N PHE A 64 46.82 -14.81 9.86
CA PHE A 64 46.37 -13.43 10.07
C PHE A 64 46.84 -12.53 8.91
N VAL A 65 45.94 -11.68 8.43
CA VAL A 65 46.18 -10.78 7.29
C VAL A 65 47.08 -9.61 7.70
N PHE A 66 47.06 -9.24 9.00
CA PHE A 66 47.86 -8.15 9.57
C PHE A 66 48.60 -8.64 10.81
N GLU A 67 49.89 -8.34 10.92
CA GLU A 67 50.75 -8.78 12.03
C GLU A 67 50.31 -8.31 13.42
N LYS A 68 49.63 -7.16 13.48
CA LYS A 68 49.23 -6.53 14.76
C LYS A 68 47.72 -6.60 15.03
N SER A 69 46.95 -7.33 14.21
CA SER A 69 45.51 -7.38 14.34
C SER A 69 44.98 -8.80 14.14
N GLU A 70 44.28 -9.30 15.15
CA GLU A 70 43.65 -10.63 15.12
C GLU A 70 42.22 -10.62 14.55
N ASP A 71 41.72 -9.46 14.13
CA ASP A 71 40.36 -9.29 13.66
C ASP A 71 40.14 -9.73 12.20
N CYS A 72 41.21 -10.06 11.47
CA CYS A 72 41.15 -10.55 10.10
C CYS A 72 42.13 -11.67 9.83
N PHE A 73 41.65 -12.80 9.36
CA PHE A 73 42.50 -13.91 8.93
C PHE A 73 41.94 -14.64 7.70
N ILE A 74 42.86 -15.28 6.94
CA ILE A 74 42.49 -16.22 5.90
C ILE A 74 42.58 -17.66 6.44
N TYR A 75 41.82 -18.56 5.83
CA TYR A 75 41.83 -19.97 6.18
C TYR A 75 41.25 -20.82 5.03
N ARG A 76 41.57 -22.11 5.01
CA ARG A 76 40.84 -23.10 4.20
C ARG A 76 39.81 -23.82 5.08
N ASP A 77 38.58 -23.96 4.59
CA ASP A 77 37.54 -24.70 5.31
C ASP A 77 37.72 -26.20 5.02
N GLY A 78 38.23 -26.94 6.01
CA GLY A 78 38.47 -28.36 5.90
C GLY A 78 37.24 -29.25 5.64
N ARG A 79 36.04 -28.66 5.74
CA ARG A 79 34.76 -29.33 5.41
C ARG A 79 34.45 -29.24 3.91
N THR A 80 35.10 -28.36 3.16
CA THR A 80 34.87 -28.17 1.73
C THR A 80 35.95 -28.86 0.92
N LYS A 81 35.54 -29.46 -0.20
CA LYS A 81 36.47 -30.12 -1.15
C LYS A 81 37.12 -29.10 -2.14
N THR A 82 36.76 -27.82 -2.08
CA THR A 82 37.19 -26.82 -3.06
C THR A 82 38.65 -26.41 -2.91
N GLY A 83 39.24 -26.52 -1.71
CA GLY A 83 40.59 -26.07 -1.40
C GLY A 83 40.78 -24.53 -1.49
N ASN A 84 39.71 -23.77 -1.69
CA ASN A 84 39.78 -22.31 -1.74
C ASN A 84 40.02 -21.70 -0.36
N PHE A 85 40.74 -20.57 -0.34
CA PHE A 85 40.84 -19.76 0.84
C PHE A 85 39.54 -18.99 1.09
N TYR A 86 39.26 -18.76 2.37
CA TYR A 86 38.20 -17.93 2.91
C TYR A 86 38.84 -16.81 3.74
N VAL A 87 38.22 -15.65 3.77
CA VAL A 87 38.52 -14.58 4.72
C VAL A 87 37.51 -14.60 5.85
N ARG A 88 37.97 -14.32 7.05
CA ARG A 88 37.12 -14.07 8.23
C ARG A 88 37.53 -12.75 8.86
N ILE A 89 36.56 -11.84 8.97
CA ILE A 89 36.73 -10.51 9.58
C ILE A 89 35.79 -10.42 10.78
N TYR A 90 36.33 -10.05 11.90
CA TYR A 90 35.59 -9.84 13.15
C TYR A 90 35.42 -8.37 13.45
N ASP A 91 34.22 -7.97 13.84
CA ASP A 91 33.93 -6.63 14.33
C ASP A 91 33.73 -6.70 15.85
N ALA A 92 34.66 -6.11 16.59
CA ALA A 92 34.62 -6.10 18.04
C ALA A 92 33.46 -5.27 18.60
N ASN A 93 33.01 -4.22 17.89
CA ASN A 93 31.92 -3.34 18.34
C ASN A 93 30.56 -4.03 18.27
N THR A 94 30.28 -4.72 17.17
CA THR A 94 28.98 -5.41 16.97
C THR A 94 29.05 -6.89 17.33
N LYS A 95 30.24 -7.43 17.69
CA LYS A 95 30.51 -8.87 17.92
C LYS A 95 30.12 -9.76 16.75
N LYS A 96 30.08 -9.21 15.53
CA LYS A 96 29.69 -9.94 14.32
C LYS A 96 30.90 -10.37 13.52
N VAL A 97 30.69 -11.45 12.77
CA VAL A 97 31.70 -12.04 11.92
C VAL A 97 31.23 -11.97 10.47
N PHE A 98 32.12 -11.52 9.61
CA PHE A 98 31.98 -11.66 8.16
C PHE A 98 32.90 -12.79 7.70
N SER A 99 32.39 -13.71 6.87
CA SER A 99 33.20 -14.75 6.26
C SER A 99 32.76 -14.94 4.80
N GLN A 100 33.76 -15.00 3.89
CA GLN A 100 33.51 -15.15 2.46
C GLN A 100 34.63 -15.99 1.81
N SER A 101 34.28 -16.82 0.81
CA SER A 101 35.25 -17.49 -0.05
C SER A 101 35.95 -16.48 -0.95
N LEU A 102 37.26 -16.55 -1.00
CA LEU A 102 38.12 -15.73 -1.87
C LEU A 102 38.27 -16.31 -3.27
N ARG A 103 37.68 -17.49 -3.52
CA ARG A 103 37.68 -18.21 -4.81
C ARG A 103 39.07 -18.42 -5.41
N THR A 104 40.09 -18.45 -4.58
CA THR A 104 41.48 -18.74 -4.96
C THR A 104 42.06 -19.81 -4.05
N LYS A 105 42.95 -20.62 -4.60
CA LYS A 105 43.73 -21.65 -3.87
C LYS A 105 45.14 -21.13 -3.53
N TYR A 106 45.52 -19.97 -4.08
CA TYR A 106 46.86 -19.39 -3.91
C TYR A 106 46.86 -18.47 -2.69
N ARG A 107 47.78 -18.73 -1.75
CA ARG A 107 47.91 -17.99 -0.49
C ARG A 107 48.16 -16.51 -0.69
N GLU A 108 49.06 -16.14 -1.59
CA GLU A 108 49.41 -14.74 -1.85
C GLU A 108 48.20 -13.95 -2.38
N ASN A 109 47.50 -14.51 -3.36
CA ASN A 109 46.29 -13.91 -3.88
C ASN A 109 45.20 -13.79 -2.80
N ALA A 110 45.13 -14.77 -1.90
CA ALA A 110 44.14 -14.75 -0.81
C ALA A 110 44.44 -13.61 0.18
N LEU A 111 45.71 -13.37 0.51
CA LEU A 111 46.12 -12.26 1.37
C LEU A 111 45.76 -10.91 0.78
N VAL A 112 46.07 -10.67 -0.50
CA VAL A 112 45.72 -9.42 -1.18
C VAL A 112 44.22 -9.19 -1.21
N LEU A 113 43.44 -10.20 -1.60
CA LEU A 113 41.99 -10.12 -1.62
C LEU A 113 41.38 -9.88 -0.23
N ALA A 114 41.97 -10.52 0.79
CA ALA A 114 41.54 -10.33 2.19
C ALA A 114 41.79 -8.89 2.68
N GLN A 115 42.95 -8.30 2.31
CA GLN A 115 43.24 -6.88 2.63
C GLN A 115 42.25 -5.91 1.99
N VAL A 116 41.93 -6.11 0.69
CA VAL A 116 40.94 -5.29 -0.02
C VAL A 116 39.56 -5.40 0.65
N LEU A 117 39.12 -6.63 0.91
CA LEU A 117 37.83 -6.87 1.60
C LEU A 117 37.80 -6.31 3.02
N TYR A 118 38.90 -6.39 3.74
CA TYR A 118 39.02 -5.82 5.09
C TYR A 118 38.81 -4.30 5.05
N ARG A 119 39.53 -3.60 4.16
CA ARG A 119 39.37 -2.15 3.99
C ARG A 119 37.92 -1.80 3.62
N GLU A 120 37.33 -2.46 2.63
CA GLU A 120 35.92 -2.25 2.26
C GLU A 120 34.97 -2.43 3.45
N LYS A 121 35.19 -3.45 4.27
CA LYS A 121 34.33 -3.72 5.45
C LYS A 121 34.55 -2.71 6.58
N LYS A 122 35.79 -2.27 6.79
CA LYS A 122 36.10 -1.21 7.77
C LYS A 122 35.56 0.14 7.34
N ASP A 123 35.60 0.49 6.06
CA ASP A 123 34.97 1.70 5.52
C ASP A 123 33.46 1.72 5.72
N LYS A 124 32.79 0.56 5.57
CA LYS A 124 31.37 0.44 5.89
C LYS A 124 31.10 0.73 7.36
N LEU A 125 31.87 0.13 8.26
CA LEU A 125 31.74 0.39 9.69
C LEU A 125 32.01 1.87 10.03
N PHE A 126 33.00 2.48 9.41
CA PHE A 126 33.30 3.91 9.58
C PHE A 126 32.13 4.79 9.09
N LYS A 127 31.47 4.41 8.02
CA LYS A 127 30.24 5.05 7.51
C LYS A 127 29.00 4.71 8.35
N GLY A 128 29.13 3.96 9.43
CA GLY A 128 28.00 3.54 10.29
C GLY A 128 27.12 2.45 9.69
N THR A 129 27.59 1.74 8.64
CA THR A 129 26.81 0.66 8.01
C THR A 129 27.30 -0.72 8.40
N LYS A 130 26.42 -1.72 8.32
CA LYS A 130 26.74 -3.14 8.64
C LYS A 130 27.74 -3.73 7.67
N MET A 131 28.68 -4.53 8.16
CA MET A 131 29.61 -5.30 7.32
C MET A 131 28.90 -6.25 6.35
N VAL A 132 27.82 -6.90 6.82
CA VAL A 132 27.03 -7.84 6.03
C VAL A 132 25.83 -7.11 5.46
N SER A 133 25.73 -7.13 4.16
CA SER A 133 24.60 -6.54 3.43
C SER A 133 23.56 -7.60 3.07
N ILE A 134 22.41 -7.13 2.61
CA ILE A 134 21.25 -7.95 2.24
C ILE A 134 20.87 -7.71 0.78
N THR A 135 20.19 -8.68 0.16
CA THR A 135 19.57 -8.53 -1.15
C THR A 135 18.24 -7.78 -1.05
N THR A 136 17.73 -7.30 -2.18
CA THR A 136 16.39 -6.68 -2.23
C THR A 136 15.29 -7.64 -1.77
N GLY A 137 15.42 -8.94 -2.08
CA GLY A 137 14.47 -9.96 -1.65
C GLY A 137 14.42 -10.08 -0.12
N GLU A 138 15.58 -10.23 0.50
CA GLU A 138 15.71 -10.28 1.97
C GLU A 138 15.19 -9.01 2.64
N MET A 139 15.48 -7.84 2.08
CA MET A 139 14.99 -6.57 2.60
C MET A 139 13.45 -6.49 2.57
N ILE A 140 12.81 -6.95 1.49
CA ILE A 140 11.35 -7.01 1.37
C ILE A 140 10.79 -7.94 2.44
N ASP A 141 11.36 -9.12 2.59
CA ASP A 141 10.88 -10.13 3.54
C ASP A 141 11.03 -9.64 4.99
N MET A 142 12.17 -9.03 5.34
CA MET A 142 12.38 -8.39 6.65
C MET A 142 11.36 -7.28 6.91
N TYR A 143 11.10 -6.42 5.92
CA TYR A 143 10.12 -5.35 6.05
C TYR A 143 8.70 -5.88 6.24
N LEU A 144 8.31 -6.89 5.47
CA LEU A 144 7.00 -7.52 5.61
C LEU A 144 6.84 -8.21 6.97
N GLU A 145 7.87 -8.91 7.47
CA GLU A 145 7.82 -9.50 8.81
C GLU A 145 7.71 -8.42 9.91
N LYS A 146 8.47 -7.33 9.79
CA LYS A 146 8.34 -6.19 10.71
C LYS A 146 6.92 -5.63 10.70
N ARG A 147 6.34 -5.42 9.50
CA ARG A 147 4.97 -4.89 9.35
C ARG A 147 3.89 -5.89 9.78
N LYS A 148 4.15 -7.19 9.69
CA LYS A 148 3.23 -8.22 10.17
C LYS A 148 3.05 -8.18 11.69
N ARG A 149 4.10 -7.82 12.43
CA ARG A 149 4.01 -7.63 13.90
C ARG A 149 3.15 -6.44 14.29
N ASP A 150 2.99 -5.46 13.39
CA ASP A 150 2.16 -4.27 13.61
C ASP A 150 0.68 -4.50 13.23
N LEU A 151 0.28 -5.75 12.90
CA LEU A 151 -1.10 -6.05 12.55
C LEU A 151 -2.02 -5.81 13.74
N THR A 152 -3.09 -5.06 13.51
CA THR A 152 -4.10 -4.76 14.51
C THR A 152 -5.45 -4.46 13.85
N GLU A 153 -6.52 -4.73 14.55
CA GLU A 153 -7.86 -4.31 14.16
C GLU A 153 -8.21 -2.91 14.68
N ILE A 154 -7.41 -2.39 15.62
CA ILE A 154 -7.62 -1.06 16.21
C ILE A 154 -7.10 0.01 15.25
N PRO A 155 -7.95 0.93 14.77
CA PRO A 155 -7.55 1.99 13.87
C PRO A 155 -6.42 2.86 14.43
N LYS A 156 -5.41 3.14 13.61
CA LYS A 156 -4.22 3.97 13.92
C LYS A 156 -3.20 3.40 14.90
N MET A 157 -3.45 2.25 15.53
CA MET A 157 -2.45 1.60 16.39
C MET A 157 -1.48 0.69 15.63
N GLY A 158 -1.70 0.49 14.34
CA GLY A 158 -0.86 -0.34 13.49
C GLY A 158 -1.35 -0.37 12.06
N ILE A 159 -1.27 -1.53 11.41
CA ILE A 159 -1.82 -1.73 10.07
C ILE A 159 -2.90 -2.81 10.05
N THR A 160 -3.92 -2.61 9.23
CA THR A 160 -4.97 -3.61 9.02
C THR A 160 -4.49 -4.74 8.11
N HIS A 161 -5.13 -5.92 8.19
CA HIS A 161 -4.87 -7.03 7.27
C HIS A 161 -4.98 -6.63 5.79
N ASN A 162 -5.96 -5.79 5.43
CA ASN A 162 -6.12 -5.30 4.06
C ASN A 162 -4.96 -4.38 3.64
N SER A 163 -4.50 -3.51 4.53
CA SER A 163 -3.34 -2.65 4.28
C SER A 163 -2.06 -3.47 4.13
N TYR A 164 -1.88 -4.51 4.96
CA TYR A 164 -0.75 -5.43 4.84
C TYR A 164 -0.78 -6.20 3.50
N LYS A 165 -1.94 -6.72 3.10
CA LYS A 165 -2.12 -7.39 1.80
C LYS A 165 -1.79 -6.45 0.63
N SER A 166 -2.26 -5.21 0.70
CA SER A 166 -1.93 -4.18 -0.29
C SER A 166 -0.44 -3.88 -0.33
N LEU A 167 0.20 -3.74 0.84
CA LEU A 167 1.65 -3.52 0.94
C LEU A 167 2.44 -4.67 0.31
N LYS A 168 2.07 -5.92 0.59
CA LYS A 168 2.69 -7.09 -0.03
C LYS A 168 2.62 -7.02 -1.56
N THR A 169 1.44 -6.71 -2.11
CA THR A 169 1.26 -6.54 -3.56
C THR A 169 2.12 -5.38 -4.10
N GLN A 170 2.19 -4.25 -3.39
CA GLN A 170 3.00 -3.10 -3.81
C GLN A 170 4.49 -3.44 -3.86
N LEU A 171 5.02 -4.16 -2.87
CA LEU A 171 6.45 -4.54 -2.85
C LEU A 171 6.80 -5.64 -3.85
N THR A 172 5.81 -6.42 -4.31
CA THR A 172 6.02 -7.39 -5.40
C THR A 172 6.46 -6.68 -6.69
N TYR A 173 5.92 -5.49 -7.00
CA TYR A 173 6.36 -4.71 -8.17
C TYR A 173 7.85 -4.35 -8.11
N TRP A 174 8.37 -3.98 -6.95
CA TRP A 174 9.78 -3.68 -6.80
C TRP A 174 10.65 -4.92 -6.96
N ARG A 175 10.25 -6.04 -6.36
CA ARG A 175 10.94 -7.33 -6.53
C ARG A 175 11.03 -7.73 -8.00
N GLU A 176 9.92 -7.62 -8.73
CA GLU A 176 9.86 -7.94 -10.14
C GLU A 176 10.72 -7.00 -11.01
N TYR A 177 10.71 -5.71 -10.69
CA TYR A 177 11.55 -4.73 -11.41
C TYR A 177 13.04 -5.01 -11.22
N ILE A 178 13.47 -5.29 -10.01
CA ILE A 178 14.87 -5.66 -9.72
C ILE A 178 15.25 -6.97 -10.43
N THR A 179 14.34 -7.94 -10.47
CA THR A 179 14.55 -9.19 -11.20
C THR A 179 14.63 -8.97 -12.73
N PHE A 180 13.76 -8.14 -13.26
CA PHE A 180 13.80 -7.73 -14.69
C PHE A 180 15.14 -7.13 -15.07
N LEU A 181 15.75 -6.35 -14.19
CA LEU A 181 17.07 -5.75 -14.38
C LEU A 181 18.24 -6.68 -14.04
N LYS A 182 17.95 -7.95 -13.65
CA LYS A 182 18.97 -8.96 -13.26
C LYS A 182 19.83 -8.51 -12.06
N LEU A 183 19.23 -7.76 -11.15
CA LEU A 183 19.88 -7.24 -9.94
C LEU A 183 19.39 -7.93 -8.64
N ASP A 184 18.53 -8.94 -8.75
CA ASP A 184 17.89 -9.66 -7.63
C ASP A 184 18.90 -10.33 -6.69
N LYS A 185 20.03 -10.77 -7.23
CA LYS A 185 21.15 -11.39 -6.47
C LYS A 185 22.16 -10.38 -5.91
N LYS A 186 22.08 -9.11 -6.32
CA LYS A 186 22.97 -8.07 -5.79
C LYS A 186 22.52 -7.57 -4.43
N HIS A 187 23.49 -7.25 -3.58
CA HIS A 187 23.24 -6.58 -2.31
C HIS A 187 22.74 -5.17 -2.56
N ILE A 188 21.88 -4.66 -1.65
CA ILE A 188 21.18 -3.38 -1.84
C ILE A 188 22.13 -2.18 -1.99
N GLU A 189 23.30 -2.22 -1.39
CA GLU A 189 24.35 -1.21 -1.50
C GLU A 189 25.02 -1.14 -2.91
N LYS A 190 24.95 -2.26 -3.65
CA LYS A 190 25.50 -2.37 -5.01
C LYS A 190 24.45 -2.08 -6.10
N ILE A 191 23.25 -1.66 -5.71
CA ILE A 191 22.18 -1.27 -6.61
C ILE A 191 22.40 0.18 -7.02
N PRO A 192 22.50 0.50 -8.34
CA PRO A 192 22.73 1.87 -8.77
C PRO A 192 21.63 2.82 -8.28
N PRO A 193 21.96 3.99 -7.69
CA PRO A 193 20.94 4.92 -7.16
C PRO A 193 19.92 5.39 -8.21
N ASN A 194 20.31 5.50 -9.47
CA ASN A 194 19.43 6.03 -10.54
C ASN A 194 18.35 5.04 -11.00
N ILE A 195 18.44 3.75 -10.62
CA ILE A 195 17.52 2.71 -11.05
C ILE A 195 16.06 3.00 -10.69
N GLY A 196 15.83 3.74 -9.61
CA GLY A 196 14.47 4.08 -9.17
C GLY A 196 13.74 5.08 -10.04
N LYS A 197 14.46 5.83 -10.92
CA LYS A 197 13.85 6.84 -11.78
C LYS A 197 12.83 6.24 -12.75
N ASP A 198 13.19 5.13 -13.39
CA ASP A 198 12.36 4.50 -14.42
C ASP A 198 11.31 3.53 -13.84
N PHE A 199 11.32 3.30 -12.53
CA PHE A 199 10.44 2.33 -11.89
C PHE A 199 8.95 2.63 -12.12
N GLY A 200 8.54 3.90 -12.01
CA GLY A 200 7.17 4.32 -12.26
C GLY A 200 6.74 4.10 -13.71
N ILE A 201 7.60 4.42 -14.65
CA ILE A 201 7.38 4.23 -16.10
C ILE A 201 7.31 2.73 -16.43
N TRP A 202 8.19 1.93 -15.84
CA TRP A 202 8.16 0.48 -16.00
C TRP A 202 6.83 -0.12 -15.52
N ILE A 203 6.32 0.26 -14.34
CA ILE A 203 5.00 -0.18 -13.87
C ILE A 203 3.91 0.24 -14.86
N PHE A 204 3.96 1.47 -15.37
CA PHE A 204 2.96 1.99 -16.30
C PHE A 204 2.91 1.17 -17.59
N ASN A 205 4.04 0.69 -18.08
CA ASN A 205 4.18 -0.04 -19.34
C ASN A 205 4.02 -1.57 -19.23
N LEU A 206 3.80 -2.13 -18.01
CA LEU A 206 3.60 -3.57 -17.86
C LEU A 206 2.37 -4.05 -18.67
N PRO A 207 2.35 -5.28 -19.28
CA PRO A 207 1.24 -5.77 -20.08
C PRO A 207 -0.09 -5.76 -19.33
N LYS A 208 -1.19 -5.44 -20.05
CA LYS A 208 -2.55 -5.33 -19.46
C LYS A 208 -3.09 -6.68 -18.95
N GLU A 209 -2.65 -7.79 -19.54
CA GLU A 209 -3.10 -9.15 -19.22
C GLU A 209 -2.85 -9.57 -17.77
N ARG A 210 -1.87 -8.96 -17.12
CA ARG A 210 -1.53 -9.23 -15.72
C ARG A 210 -2.48 -8.57 -14.71
N TYR A 211 -3.26 -7.59 -15.16
CA TYR A 211 -4.10 -6.76 -14.31
C TYR A 211 -5.42 -6.44 -15.02
N VAL A 212 -6.41 -7.30 -14.79
CA VAL A 212 -7.75 -7.15 -15.34
C VAL A 212 -8.26 -5.71 -15.16
N ASP A 213 -8.51 -5.01 -16.29
CA ASP A 213 -9.33 -3.80 -16.46
C ASP A 213 -8.99 -2.50 -15.70
N ARG A 214 -7.85 -2.33 -15.07
CA ARG A 214 -7.53 -1.05 -14.45
C ARG A 214 -6.43 -0.32 -15.22
N LYS A 215 -6.81 0.80 -15.89
CA LYS A 215 -5.84 1.82 -16.30
C LYS A 215 -4.97 2.14 -15.09
N ARG A 216 -3.65 1.97 -15.21
CA ARG A 216 -2.73 2.26 -14.11
C ARG A 216 -2.74 3.75 -13.83
N ASN A 217 -3.44 4.12 -12.78
CA ASN A 217 -3.52 5.51 -12.36
C ASN A 217 -2.17 5.92 -11.76
N PRO A 218 -1.61 7.07 -12.17
CA PRO A 218 -0.39 7.64 -11.57
C PRO A 218 -0.40 7.65 -10.04
N GLU A 219 -1.52 7.91 -9.40
CA GLU A 219 -1.66 7.87 -7.93
C GLU A 219 -1.41 6.47 -7.36
N THR A 220 -1.88 5.43 -8.03
CA THR A 220 -1.63 4.03 -7.62
C THR A 220 -0.16 3.67 -7.78
N ILE A 221 0.48 4.10 -8.87
CA ILE A 221 1.91 3.92 -9.11
C ILE A 221 2.71 4.65 -8.03
N ASN A 222 2.34 5.89 -7.73
CA ASN A 222 2.96 6.69 -6.68
C ASN A 222 2.82 6.03 -5.29
N ALA A 223 1.72 5.35 -5.01
CA ALA A 223 1.57 4.58 -3.77
C ALA A 223 2.55 3.40 -3.71
N VAL A 224 2.82 2.71 -4.83
CA VAL A 224 3.84 1.65 -4.92
C VAL A 224 5.24 2.22 -4.68
N ILE A 225 5.58 3.33 -5.34
CA ILE A 225 6.87 4.01 -5.15
C ILE A 225 7.06 4.42 -3.69
N ASN A 226 6.03 5.00 -3.05
CA ASN A 226 6.09 5.41 -1.65
C ASN A 226 6.26 4.22 -0.69
N ALA A 227 5.62 3.08 -0.96
CA ALA A 227 5.83 1.87 -0.18
C ALA A 227 7.28 1.38 -0.27
N THR A 228 7.86 1.40 -1.47
CA THR A 228 9.27 1.04 -1.72
C THR A 228 10.22 2.01 -1.00
N LYS A 229 10.02 3.32 -1.13
CA LYS A 229 10.80 4.33 -0.39
C LYS A 229 10.78 4.09 1.12
N LYS A 230 9.58 3.80 1.66
CA LYS A 230 9.42 3.54 3.08
C LYS A 230 10.15 2.28 3.53
N MET A 231 10.15 1.23 2.72
CA MET A 231 10.91 0.01 2.99
C MET A 231 12.41 0.29 3.07
N TYR A 232 12.98 1.00 2.08
CA TYR A 232 14.39 1.39 2.10
C TYR A 232 14.75 2.22 3.33
N LYS A 233 13.88 3.17 3.72
CA LYS A 233 14.09 3.95 4.94
C LYS A 233 14.08 3.07 6.19
N VAL A 234 13.08 2.18 6.34
CA VAL A 234 12.84 1.42 7.58
C VAL A 234 13.82 0.26 7.75
N ILE A 235 14.23 -0.40 6.67
CA ILE A 235 15.17 -1.51 6.73
C ILE A 235 16.56 -1.07 6.25
N GLY A 236 16.65 -0.39 5.11
CA GLY A 236 17.94 0.00 4.55
C GLY A 236 18.71 0.95 5.49
N ILE A 237 18.10 2.09 5.82
CA ILE A 237 18.75 3.13 6.64
C ILE A 237 18.67 2.82 8.13
N ASN A 238 17.45 2.63 8.68
CA ASN A 238 17.28 2.53 10.14
C ASN A 238 17.87 1.24 10.73
N GLU A 239 18.18 0.24 9.91
CA GLU A 239 18.88 -0.98 10.31
C GLU A 239 20.34 -0.99 9.82
N ASP A 240 20.86 0.16 9.40
CA ASP A 240 22.28 0.40 9.04
C ASP A 240 22.83 -0.50 7.92
N TYR A 241 22.03 -0.86 6.92
CA TYR A 241 22.51 -1.60 5.75
C TYR A 241 23.07 -0.68 4.67
N ILE A 242 22.54 0.54 4.55
CA ILE A 242 22.94 1.56 3.58
C ILE A 242 22.85 2.96 4.21
N THR A 243 23.56 3.93 3.62
CA THR A 243 23.44 5.33 3.97
C THR A 243 22.35 6.04 3.16
N THR A 244 22.02 7.27 3.51
CA THR A 244 21.08 8.10 2.76
C THR A 244 21.53 8.37 1.32
N ASN A 245 22.84 8.38 1.06
CA ASN A 245 23.40 8.60 -0.26
C ASN A 245 23.24 7.40 -1.20
N ASP A 246 23.07 6.20 -0.65
CA ASP A 246 22.90 4.95 -1.40
C ASP A 246 21.44 4.68 -1.75
N LEU A 247 20.51 5.55 -1.32
CA LEU A 247 19.09 5.37 -1.61
C LEU A 247 18.80 5.46 -3.10
N PRO A 248 17.98 4.54 -3.65
CA PRO A 248 17.46 4.68 -5.00
C PRO A 248 16.68 5.99 -5.15
N LYS A 249 17.01 6.74 -6.20
CA LYS A 249 16.33 7.99 -6.57
C LYS A 249 15.06 7.66 -7.32
N PHE A 250 13.92 7.85 -6.67
CA PHE A 250 12.62 7.56 -7.29
C PHE A 250 11.98 8.83 -7.84
N GLU A 251 11.54 8.78 -9.08
CA GLU A 251 10.70 9.80 -9.68
C GLU A 251 9.22 9.44 -9.53
N MET A 252 8.44 10.43 -9.10
CA MET A 252 6.98 10.26 -8.95
C MET A 252 6.31 10.53 -10.29
N MET A 253 5.27 9.77 -10.60
CA MET A 253 4.43 10.02 -11.76
C MET A 253 3.69 11.34 -11.59
N LYS A 254 3.67 12.17 -12.66
CA LYS A 254 2.89 13.42 -12.66
C LYS A 254 1.40 13.09 -12.56
N VAL A 255 0.74 13.65 -11.57
CA VAL A 255 -0.71 13.57 -11.39
C VAL A 255 -1.30 14.88 -11.91
N SER A 256 -2.24 14.78 -12.86
CA SER A 256 -2.92 15.98 -13.37
C SER A 256 -3.72 16.62 -12.23
N PRO A 257 -3.50 17.91 -11.93
CA PRO A 257 -4.24 18.61 -10.89
C PRO A 257 -5.75 18.67 -11.17
N ASN A 258 -6.16 18.59 -12.44
CA ASN A 258 -7.54 18.73 -12.89
C ASN A 258 -8.35 17.43 -12.90
N LYS A 259 -7.76 16.30 -12.50
CA LYS A 259 -8.50 15.07 -12.23
C LYS A 259 -8.75 14.91 -10.74
N ALA A 260 -9.45 15.85 -10.12
CA ALA A 260 -10.34 15.42 -9.04
C ALA A 260 -11.22 14.33 -9.67
N PRO A 261 -11.21 13.09 -9.16
CA PRO A 261 -12.06 12.06 -9.73
C PRO A 261 -13.49 12.60 -9.65
N LYS A 262 -14.11 12.91 -10.82
CA LYS A 262 -15.55 13.07 -10.89
C LYS A 262 -16.08 11.77 -10.33
N ARG A 263 -16.46 11.79 -9.07
CA ARG A 263 -17.07 10.62 -8.43
C ARG A 263 -18.51 10.69 -8.84
N ASP A 264 -18.83 9.78 -9.71
CA ASP A 264 -20.09 9.75 -10.38
C ASP A 264 -21.20 9.48 -9.37
N VAL A 265 -22.24 10.28 -9.43
CA VAL A 265 -23.44 10.17 -8.62
C VAL A 265 -24.63 9.98 -9.56
N LEU A 266 -25.62 9.24 -9.07
CA LEU A 266 -26.94 9.25 -9.69
C LEU A 266 -27.57 10.61 -9.43
N ASP A 267 -28.29 11.16 -10.41
CA ASP A 267 -29.21 12.23 -10.15
C ASP A 267 -30.50 11.70 -9.46
N GLU A 268 -31.42 12.57 -9.11
CA GLU A 268 -32.63 12.18 -8.40
C GLU A 268 -33.51 11.23 -9.22
N ALA A 269 -33.64 11.49 -10.52
CA ALA A 269 -34.43 10.65 -11.43
C ALA A 269 -33.81 9.25 -11.59
N GLU A 270 -32.50 9.17 -11.80
CA GLU A 270 -31.75 7.92 -11.87
C GLU A 270 -31.81 7.13 -10.54
N TYR A 271 -31.77 7.83 -9.41
CA TYR A 271 -31.92 7.18 -8.10
C TYR A 271 -33.33 6.61 -7.89
N LEU A 272 -34.38 7.35 -8.25
CA LEU A 272 -35.76 6.89 -8.18
C LEU A 272 -36.01 5.73 -9.14
N GLU A 273 -35.45 5.78 -10.36
CA GLU A 273 -35.49 4.67 -11.32
C GLU A 273 -34.86 3.40 -10.74
N LEU A 274 -33.66 3.50 -10.13
CA LEU A 274 -32.98 2.39 -9.48
C LEU A 274 -33.86 1.77 -8.39
N LEU A 275 -34.42 2.58 -7.49
CA LEU A 275 -35.31 2.10 -6.44
C LEU A 275 -36.60 1.46 -7.02
N GLY A 276 -37.19 2.09 -8.02
CA GLY A 276 -38.37 1.57 -8.71
C GLY A 276 -38.10 0.21 -9.36
N PHE A 277 -36.96 0.04 -10.03
CA PHE A 277 -36.56 -1.24 -10.61
C PHE A 277 -36.40 -2.31 -9.51
N ILE A 278 -35.70 -1.97 -8.40
CA ILE A 278 -35.50 -2.91 -7.29
C ILE A 278 -36.83 -3.37 -6.71
N GLN A 279 -37.76 -2.45 -6.46
CA GLN A 279 -39.04 -2.75 -5.82
C GLN A 279 -40.00 -3.50 -6.74
N ASN A 280 -40.14 -3.08 -8.00
CA ASN A 280 -41.20 -3.50 -8.89
C ASN A 280 -40.81 -4.66 -9.82
N LYS A 281 -39.51 -4.82 -10.13
CA LYS A 281 -39.01 -5.88 -11.02
C LYS A 281 -38.08 -6.84 -10.27
N TYR A 282 -36.97 -6.37 -9.73
CA TYR A 282 -35.92 -7.21 -9.15
C TYR A 282 -36.41 -8.05 -7.95
N CYS A 283 -37.24 -7.48 -7.07
CA CYS A 283 -37.81 -8.19 -5.93
C CYS A 283 -39.03 -9.03 -6.26
N ARG A 284 -39.64 -8.86 -7.45
CA ARG A 284 -40.86 -9.56 -7.87
C ARG A 284 -40.61 -10.67 -8.90
N GLU A 285 -39.36 -10.95 -9.22
CA GLU A 285 -38.99 -12.05 -10.11
C GLU A 285 -39.61 -13.36 -9.62
N PRO A 286 -40.39 -14.06 -10.48
CA PRO A 286 -41.24 -15.20 -10.05
C PRO A 286 -40.43 -16.40 -9.56
N THR A 287 -39.28 -16.64 -10.16
CA THR A 287 -38.46 -17.86 -9.98
C THR A 287 -37.60 -17.88 -8.73
N ILE A 288 -37.57 -16.79 -7.94
CA ILE A 288 -36.72 -16.68 -6.76
C ILE A 288 -37.38 -17.22 -5.49
N SER A 289 -36.62 -17.86 -4.62
CA SER A 289 -37.06 -18.29 -3.29
C SER A 289 -37.46 -17.09 -2.40
N GLU A 290 -38.37 -17.33 -1.43
CA GLU A 290 -38.75 -16.27 -0.48
C GLU A 290 -37.55 -15.69 0.29
N ARG A 291 -36.57 -16.54 0.64
CA ARG A 291 -35.30 -16.09 1.23
C ARG A 291 -34.52 -15.12 0.33
N GLU A 292 -34.41 -15.44 -0.98
CA GLU A 292 -33.75 -14.54 -1.92
C GLU A 292 -34.56 -13.26 -2.13
N ARG A 293 -35.89 -13.35 -2.14
CA ARG A 293 -36.78 -12.19 -2.21
C ARG A 293 -36.57 -11.24 -1.02
N VAL A 294 -36.47 -11.79 0.20
CA VAL A 294 -36.15 -11.01 1.40
C VAL A 294 -34.77 -10.36 1.29
N LYS A 295 -33.77 -11.10 0.84
CA LYS A 295 -32.41 -10.53 0.62
C LYS A 295 -32.44 -9.34 -0.35
N ARG A 296 -33.21 -9.45 -1.45
CA ARG A 296 -33.34 -8.37 -2.43
C ARG A 296 -34.06 -7.16 -1.86
N ARG A 297 -35.13 -7.37 -1.08
CA ARG A 297 -35.86 -6.29 -0.39
C ARG A 297 -35.01 -5.59 0.64
N VAL A 298 -34.27 -6.34 1.46
CA VAL A 298 -33.33 -5.77 2.45
C VAL A 298 -32.21 -5.00 1.75
N PHE A 299 -31.72 -5.49 0.59
CA PHE A 299 -30.73 -4.75 -0.20
C PHE A 299 -31.29 -3.42 -0.75
N GLY A 300 -32.53 -3.39 -1.22
CA GLY A 300 -33.18 -2.13 -1.63
C GLY A 300 -33.30 -1.13 -0.47
N LEU A 301 -33.62 -1.62 0.72
CA LEU A 301 -33.63 -0.80 1.93
C LEU A 301 -32.22 -0.34 2.34
N TYR A 302 -31.19 -1.18 2.17
CA TYR A 302 -29.78 -0.81 2.34
C TYR A 302 -29.40 0.36 1.43
N ILE A 303 -29.72 0.28 0.13
CA ILE A 303 -29.46 1.38 -0.81
C ILE A 303 -30.17 2.65 -0.34
N SER A 304 -31.47 2.55 -0.06
CA SER A 304 -32.25 3.70 0.39
C SER A 304 -31.71 4.33 1.67
N ILE A 305 -31.31 3.54 2.66
CA ILE A 305 -30.73 4.05 3.90
C ILE A 305 -29.37 4.70 3.60
N ASN A 306 -28.50 4.05 2.82
CA ASN A 306 -27.15 4.57 2.53
C ASN A 306 -27.19 5.93 1.81
N TYR A 307 -28.14 6.12 0.90
CA TYR A 307 -28.39 7.40 0.22
C TYR A 307 -28.90 8.50 1.16
N ASN A 308 -29.49 8.12 2.30
CA ASN A 308 -30.00 9.07 3.32
C ASN A 308 -29.01 9.38 4.44
N ILE A 309 -27.98 8.55 4.64
CA ILE A 309 -27.02 8.72 5.75
C ILE A 309 -25.59 9.02 5.28
N GLY A 310 -25.24 8.67 4.04
CA GLY A 310 -23.92 8.91 3.47
C GLY A 310 -22.76 8.19 4.16
N CYS A 311 -23.02 7.09 4.86
CA CYS A 311 -21.98 6.28 5.54
C CYS A 311 -20.99 5.68 4.55
N ARG A 312 -19.78 5.39 5.05
CA ARG A 312 -18.91 4.45 4.31
C ARG A 312 -19.52 3.06 4.33
N VAL A 313 -19.34 2.31 3.23
CA VAL A 313 -19.90 0.95 3.11
C VAL A 313 -19.51 0.05 4.29
N SER A 314 -18.24 0.11 4.72
CA SER A 314 -17.78 -0.64 5.88
C SER A 314 -18.44 -0.21 7.20
N GLU A 315 -18.67 1.08 7.39
CA GLU A 315 -19.37 1.59 8.57
C GLU A 315 -20.83 1.12 8.57
N MET A 316 -21.52 1.26 7.41
CA MET A 316 -22.90 0.84 7.22
C MET A 316 -23.11 -0.64 7.54
N LEU A 317 -22.21 -1.52 7.08
CA LEU A 317 -22.30 -2.96 7.31
C LEU A 317 -21.95 -3.37 8.75
N ASN A 318 -21.34 -2.49 9.52
CA ASN A 318 -21.00 -2.72 10.92
C ASN A 318 -21.99 -2.12 11.94
N ILE A 319 -23.09 -1.53 11.45
CA ILE A 319 -24.15 -1.01 12.34
C ILE A 319 -24.90 -2.19 12.97
N ARG A 320 -25.06 -2.15 14.28
CA ARG A 320 -25.87 -3.07 15.06
C ARG A 320 -27.17 -2.41 15.49
N TRP A 321 -28.17 -3.19 15.87
CA TRP A 321 -29.44 -2.65 16.31
C TRP A 321 -29.29 -1.81 17.58
N CYS A 322 -28.38 -2.15 18.51
CA CYS A 322 -28.06 -1.33 19.69
C CYS A 322 -27.38 0.01 19.38
N ASP A 323 -26.81 0.18 18.18
CA ASP A 323 -26.19 1.44 17.74
C ASP A 323 -27.26 2.46 17.28
N ILE A 324 -28.54 2.10 17.29
CA ILE A 324 -29.64 2.90 16.77
C ILE A 324 -30.55 3.35 17.94
N SER A 325 -30.74 4.65 18.06
CA SER A 325 -31.59 5.24 19.10
C SER A 325 -32.51 6.32 18.52
N LYS A 326 -33.44 6.80 19.35
CA LYS A 326 -34.19 8.04 19.10
C LYS A 326 -33.34 9.22 19.57
N ASN A 327 -33.48 10.36 18.93
CA ASN A 327 -32.89 11.60 19.41
C ASN A 327 -33.77 12.16 20.53
N PRO A 328 -33.26 12.33 21.76
CA PRO A 328 -34.04 12.86 22.87
C PRO A 328 -34.50 14.31 22.65
N ASN A 329 -33.81 15.06 21.80
CA ASN A 329 -34.14 16.46 21.48
C ASN A 329 -35.17 16.60 20.34
N ASP A 330 -35.55 15.48 19.70
CA ASP A 330 -36.56 15.50 18.62
C ASP A 330 -37.97 15.53 19.27
N THR A 331 -38.90 16.24 18.60
CA THR A 331 -40.33 16.16 18.92
C THR A 331 -40.85 14.73 18.68
N LEU A 332 -41.99 14.39 19.25
CA LEU A 332 -42.60 13.07 19.07
C LEU A 332 -42.83 12.74 17.58
N GLU A 333 -43.24 13.72 16.78
CA GLU A 333 -43.40 13.54 15.33
C GLU A 333 -42.06 13.29 14.63
N GLN A 334 -41.02 14.05 14.97
CA GLN A 334 -39.69 13.83 14.47
C GLN A 334 -39.13 12.46 14.86
N GLN A 335 -39.39 12.01 16.10
CA GLN A 335 -38.99 10.68 16.57
C GLN A 335 -39.69 9.53 15.82
N LYS A 336 -40.88 9.76 15.22
CA LYS A 336 -41.50 8.77 14.33
C LYS A 336 -40.67 8.53 13.06
N LEU A 337 -40.01 9.55 12.56
CA LEU A 337 -39.28 9.54 11.30
C LEU A 337 -37.78 9.30 11.50
N ASN A 338 -37.16 10.00 12.45
CA ASN A 338 -35.72 10.07 12.63
C ASN A 338 -35.18 8.94 13.50
N ARG A 339 -33.94 8.58 13.25
CA ARG A 339 -33.08 7.77 14.13
C ARG A 339 -31.70 8.38 14.20
N VAL A 340 -31.06 8.20 15.33
CA VAL A 340 -29.64 8.46 15.55
C VAL A 340 -28.89 7.14 15.37
N ILE A 341 -27.87 7.15 14.55
CA ILE A 341 -26.95 6.02 14.37
C ILE A 341 -25.61 6.42 14.96
N THR A 342 -25.15 5.67 15.96
CA THR A 342 -23.82 5.85 16.54
C THR A 342 -22.78 5.05 15.78
N ILE A 343 -21.81 5.73 15.17
CA ILE A 343 -20.64 5.11 14.58
C ILE A 343 -19.51 5.16 15.60
N HIS A 344 -19.13 4.01 16.11
CA HIS A 344 -18.06 3.88 17.10
C HIS A 344 -16.68 4.14 16.50
N ALA A 345 -15.75 4.67 17.30
CA ALA A 345 -14.42 5.06 16.86
C ALA A 345 -13.61 3.88 16.28
N GLU A 346 -13.69 2.71 16.91
CA GLU A 346 -13.01 1.49 16.48
C GLU A 346 -13.53 0.93 15.16
N LYS A 347 -14.78 1.24 14.79
CA LYS A 347 -15.40 0.84 13.51
C LYS A 347 -15.22 1.89 12.42
N SER A 348 -14.70 3.08 12.76
CA SER A 348 -14.49 4.18 11.82
C SER A 348 -13.09 4.13 11.22
N LYS A 349 -12.97 4.28 9.90
CA LYS A 349 -11.67 4.37 9.20
C LYS A 349 -10.78 5.50 9.75
N THR A 350 -11.37 6.56 10.29
CA THR A 350 -10.66 7.73 10.81
C THR A 350 -10.33 7.61 12.30
N GLY A 351 -10.80 6.55 12.98
CA GLY A 351 -10.64 6.38 14.42
C GLY A 351 -11.40 7.45 15.24
N LYS A 352 -12.44 8.07 14.66
CA LYS A 352 -13.30 9.04 15.34
C LYS A 352 -14.74 8.55 15.30
N GLY A 353 -15.36 8.43 16.46
CA GLY A 353 -16.80 8.16 16.58
C GLY A 353 -17.63 9.38 16.16
N ARG A 354 -18.89 9.15 15.80
CA ARG A 354 -19.86 10.19 15.51
C ARG A 354 -21.29 9.69 15.52
N ASN A 355 -22.22 10.61 15.65
CA ASN A 355 -23.65 10.33 15.51
C ASN A 355 -24.15 10.84 14.16
N ILE A 356 -25.03 10.09 13.53
CA ILE A 356 -25.69 10.45 12.27
C ILE A 356 -27.19 10.47 12.55
N VAL A 357 -27.86 11.57 12.23
CA VAL A 357 -29.31 11.69 12.31
C VAL A 357 -29.92 11.56 10.93
N ALA A 358 -30.92 10.70 10.76
CA ALA A 358 -31.54 10.48 9.46
C ALA A 358 -32.99 9.99 9.58
N PRO A 359 -33.86 10.31 8.60
CA PRO A 359 -35.27 9.88 8.53
C PRO A 359 -35.36 8.46 7.96
N ILE A 360 -35.03 7.45 8.76
CA ILE A 360 -34.94 6.06 8.35
C ILE A 360 -35.74 5.07 9.21
N ALA A 361 -36.56 5.56 10.13
CA ALA A 361 -37.30 4.73 11.06
C ALA A 361 -38.19 3.69 10.37
N ASP A 362 -38.92 4.11 9.35
CA ASP A 362 -39.78 3.24 8.52
C ASP A 362 -38.99 2.13 7.83
N LYS A 363 -37.83 2.47 7.30
CA LYS A 363 -36.95 1.54 6.59
C LYS A 363 -36.39 0.46 7.51
N LEU A 364 -36.01 0.84 8.74
CA LEU A 364 -35.55 -0.09 9.76
C LEU A 364 -36.66 -1.04 10.21
N THR A 365 -37.86 -0.52 10.42
CA THR A 365 -39.03 -1.34 10.74
C THR A 365 -39.34 -2.33 9.62
N ARG A 366 -39.25 -1.92 8.37
CA ARG A 366 -39.44 -2.81 7.20
C ARG A 366 -38.37 -3.90 7.15
N ILE A 367 -37.10 -3.60 7.49
CA ILE A 367 -36.04 -4.63 7.58
C ILE A 367 -36.42 -5.67 8.62
N GLN A 368 -36.82 -5.26 9.84
CA GLN A 368 -37.24 -6.19 10.89
C GLN A 368 -38.42 -7.06 10.44
N ASN A 369 -39.43 -6.47 9.79
CA ASN A 369 -40.58 -7.19 9.27
C ASN A 369 -40.19 -8.22 8.19
N HIS A 370 -39.21 -7.91 7.37
CA HIS A 370 -38.68 -8.87 6.39
C HIS A 370 -37.91 -10.02 7.05
N TYR A 371 -37.18 -9.75 8.15
CA TYR A 371 -36.49 -10.79 8.92
C TYR A 371 -37.48 -11.73 9.60
N ARG A 372 -38.55 -11.18 10.21
CA ARG A 372 -39.62 -11.98 10.83
C ARG A 372 -40.26 -12.96 9.86
N LYS A 373 -40.40 -12.63 8.59
CA LYS A 373 -40.90 -13.54 7.55
C LYS A 373 -40.04 -14.78 7.32
N LEU A 374 -38.75 -14.70 7.70
CA LEU A 374 -37.83 -15.83 7.67
C LEU A 374 -37.67 -16.52 9.03
N GLY A 375 -38.52 -16.17 10.03
CA GLY A 375 -38.41 -16.65 11.40
C GLY A 375 -37.24 -16.08 12.18
N TYR A 376 -36.59 -15.02 11.67
CA TYR A 376 -35.47 -14.39 12.34
C TYR A 376 -35.89 -13.13 13.10
N HIS A 377 -35.63 -13.13 14.40
CA HIS A 377 -35.87 -12.02 15.33
C HIS A 377 -34.53 -11.46 15.77
N PRO A 378 -34.09 -10.30 15.24
CA PRO A 378 -32.78 -9.76 15.56
C PRO A 378 -32.67 -9.31 17.03
N ASN A 379 -31.57 -9.67 17.68
CA ASN A 379 -31.18 -9.16 18.98
C ASN A 379 -30.53 -7.77 18.88
N PRO A 380 -30.46 -7.00 19.97
CA PRO A 380 -29.80 -5.68 19.95
C PRO A 380 -28.34 -5.71 19.46
N THR A 381 -27.62 -6.80 19.72
CA THR A 381 -26.21 -6.98 19.30
C THR A 381 -26.03 -7.46 17.87
N ASP A 382 -27.13 -7.82 17.19
CA ASP A 382 -27.04 -8.31 15.81
C ASP A 382 -26.82 -7.16 14.83
N TYR A 383 -26.18 -7.47 13.69
CA TYR A 383 -26.01 -6.51 12.62
C TYR A 383 -27.34 -6.17 11.96
N VAL A 384 -27.55 -4.89 11.64
CA VAL A 384 -28.72 -4.44 10.88
C VAL A 384 -28.75 -5.08 9.48
N PHE A 385 -27.59 -5.24 8.85
CA PHE A 385 -27.43 -5.89 7.54
C PHE A 385 -26.74 -7.24 7.71
N ILE A 386 -27.41 -8.15 8.39
CA ILE A 386 -26.92 -9.52 8.60
C ILE A 386 -27.00 -10.34 7.31
N ASN A 387 -26.00 -11.21 7.09
CA ASN A 387 -26.03 -12.16 5.98
C ASN A 387 -27.12 -13.22 6.23
N LEU A 388 -28.17 -13.20 5.44
CA LEU A 388 -29.36 -14.08 5.56
C LEU A 388 -29.10 -15.52 5.04
N THR A 389 -27.90 -16.05 5.20
CA THR A 389 -27.64 -17.49 5.12
C THR A 389 -27.81 -18.12 6.51
N PRO A 390 -28.07 -19.44 6.62
CA PRO A 390 -28.13 -20.08 7.94
C PRO A 390 -26.89 -19.81 8.78
N ASN A 391 -25.71 -19.98 8.20
CA ASN A 391 -24.43 -19.68 8.86
C ASN A 391 -24.28 -18.20 9.25
N GLY A 392 -24.77 -17.28 8.42
CA GLY A 392 -24.70 -15.85 8.70
C GLY A 392 -25.58 -15.45 9.88
N ILE A 393 -26.79 -16.00 9.97
CA ILE A 393 -27.72 -15.76 11.07
C ILE A 393 -27.19 -16.39 12.36
N ASN A 394 -26.78 -17.66 12.35
CA ASN A 394 -26.34 -18.39 13.53
C ASN A 394 -25.07 -17.80 14.15
N ASN A 395 -24.18 -17.23 13.33
CA ASN A 395 -22.90 -16.66 13.79
C ASN A 395 -22.88 -15.13 13.77
N ASN A 396 -24.02 -14.48 13.62
CA ASN A 396 -24.15 -13.02 13.56
C ASN A 396 -23.12 -12.39 12.59
N ILE A 397 -23.12 -12.82 11.32
CA ILE A 397 -22.18 -12.35 10.31
C ILE A 397 -22.85 -11.30 9.43
N SER A 398 -22.27 -10.10 9.32
CA SER A 398 -22.71 -9.07 8.38
C SER A 398 -22.41 -9.45 6.93
N TYR A 399 -23.09 -8.79 5.99
CA TYR A 399 -22.71 -8.88 4.56
C TYR A 399 -21.27 -8.42 4.33
N ARG A 400 -20.57 -9.10 3.42
CA ARG A 400 -19.26 -8.63 2.94
C ARG A 400 -19.44 -7.52 1.91
N GLN A 401 -18.59 -6.51 1.95
CA GLN A 401 -18.61 -5.38 1.02
C GLN A 401 -18.63 -5.85 -0.46
N GLY A 402 -17.82 -6.86 -0.82
CA GLY A 402 -17.81 -7.40 -2.18
C GLY A 402 -19.13 -8.06 -2.62
N ALA A 403 -19.91 -8.63 -1.69
CA ALA A 403 -21.23 -9.18 -2.01
C ALA A 403 -22.25 -8.07 -2.31
N ILE A 404 -22.19 -6.97 -1.55
CA ILE A 404 -23.01 -5.78 -1.79
C ILE A 404 -22.65 -5.12 -3.13
N GLU A 405 -21.36 -5.01 -3.44
CA GLU A 405 -20.89 -4.46 -4.73
C GLU A 405 -21.33 -5.30 -5.91
N LYS A 406 -21.20 -6.64 -5.81
CA LYS A 406 -21.65 -7.56 -6.84
C LYS A 406 -23.17 -7.45 -7.07
N ARG A 407 -23.96 -7.30 -6.01
CA ARG A 407 -25.41 -7.16 -6.11
C ARG A 407 -25.82 -5.83 -6.77
N LEU A 408 -25.18 -4.73 -6.44
CA LEU A 408 -25.42 -3.45 -7.11
C LEU A 408 -25.10 -3.56 -8.61
N LYS A 409 -23.98 -4.18 -8.96
CA LYS A 409 -23.58 -4.41 -10.35
C LYS A 409 -24.63 -5.24 -11.11
N ASP A 410 -25.10 -6.34 -10.53
CA ASP A 410 -26.16 -7.19 -11.11
C ASP A 410 -27.46 -6.39 -11.35
N ILE A 411 -27.85 -5.54 -10.41
CA ILE A 411 -29.04 -4.69 -10.55
C ILE A 411 -28.87 -3.66 -11.67
N LEU A 412 -27.73 -2.97 -11.74
CA LEU A 412 -27.44 -1.98 -12.78
C LEU A 412 -27.41 -2.64 -14.17
N GLU A 413 -26.89 -3.87 -14.29
CA GLU A 413 -26.92 -4.65 -15.53
C GLU A 413 -28.34 -5.04 -15.92
N LYS A 414 -29.09 -5.67 -15.01
CA LYS A 414 -30.46 -6.13 -15.26
C LYS A 414 -31.46 -5.02 -15.53
N SER A 415 -31.22 -3.83 -15.00
CA SER A 415 -32.06 -2.65 -15.27
C SER A 415 -31.73 -1.96 -16.60
N GLY A 416 -30.61 -2.29 -17.26
CA GLY A 416 -30.09 -1.56 -18.41
C GLY A 416 -29.46 -0.22 -18.07
N MET A 417 -29.48 0.19 -16.80
CA MET A 417 -28.91 1.46 -16.35
C MET A 417 -27.38 1.51 -16.54
N ARG A 418 -26.70 0.34 -16.41
CA ARG A 418 -25.23 0.30 -16.47
C ARG A 418 -24.69 0.86 -17.77
N GLU A 419 -25.18 0.36 -18.91
CA GLU A 419 -24.73 0.78 -20.23
C GLU A 419 -24.99 2.28 -20.46
N ARG A 420 -26.19 2.76 -20.08
CA ARG A 420 -26.57 4.18 -20.20
C ARG A 420 -25.66 5.07 -19.35
N LEU A 421 -25.39 4.69 -18.10
CA LEU A 421 -24.56 5.44 -17.19
C LEU A 421 -23.09 5.46 -17.66
N GLU A 422 -22.56 4.31 -18.13
CA GLU A 422 -21.20 4.22 -18.67
C GLU A 422 -21.04 5.06 -19.95
N LYS A 423 -22.04 5.09 -20.85
CA LYS A 423 -22.05 5.98 -22.01
C LYS A 423 -22.06 7.48 -21.62
N ALA A 424 -22.72 7.80 -20.50
CA ALA A 424 -22.69 9.15 -19.91
C ALA A 424 -21.39 9.44 -19.11
N GLY A 425 -20.42 8.49 -19.08
CA GLY A 425 -19.18 8.62 -18.34
C GLY A 425 -19.34 8.44 -16.83
N LYS A 426 -20.47 7.89 -16.34
CA LYS A 426 -20.75 7.67 -14.91
C LYS A 426 -20.49 6.21 -14.52
N HIS A 427 -19.58 6.00 -13.53
CA HIS A 427 -19.31 4.71 -12.92
C HIS A 427 -19.87 4.63 -11.50
N ILE A 428 -21.02 4.02 -11.35
CA ILE A 428 -21.73 3.93 -10.07
C ILE A 428 -21.25 2.75 -9.25
N THR A 429 -20.93 3.02 -8.00
CA THR A 429 -20.53 2.06 -6.98
C THR A 429 -21.31 2.29 -5.69
N ASN A 430 -21.24 1.38 -4.72
CA ASN A 430 -21.85 1.63 -3.42
C ASN A 430 -21.32 2.89 -2.71
N TYR A 431 -20.12 3.34 -3.07
CA TYR A 431 -19.57 4.57 -2.54
C TYR A 431 -20.21 5.83 -3.13
N SER A 432 -20.82 5.71 -4.32
CA SER A 432 -21.57 6.80 -4.97
C SER A 432 -22.74 7.31 -4.12
N ALA A 433 -23.35 6.44 -3.30
CA ALA A 433 -24.39 6.85 -2.34
C ALA A 433 -23.92 7.95 -1.38
N ARG A 434 -22.67 7.85 -0.90
CA ARG A 434 -22.09 8.85 -0.02
C ARG A 434 -21.85 10.19 -0.75
N HIS A 435 -21.44 10.14 -2.02
CA HIS A 435 -21.30 11.35 -2.84
C HIS A 435 -22.64 11.98 -3.14
N TYR A 436 -23.65 11.18 -3.48
CA TYR A 436 -25.01 11.67 -3.64
C TYR A 436 -25.50 12.40 -2.38
N TYR A 437 -25.35 11.75 -1.21
CA TYR A 437 -25.75 12.36 0.06
C TYR A 437 -25.06 13.70 0.30
N ALA A 438 -23.72 13.76 0.11
CA ALA A 438 -22.96 14.98 0.30
C ALA A 438 -23.42 16.09 -0.65
N THR A 439 -23.57 15.77 -1.95
CA THR A 439 -24.07 16.69 -2.98
C THR A 439 -25.46 17.19 -2.62
N ALA A 440 -26.40 16.29 -2.33
CA ALA A 440 -27.78 16.65 -2.02
C ALA A 440 -27.91 17.51 -0.75
N ARG A 441 -27.04 17.29 0.26
CA ARG A 441 -27.05 18.12 1.47
C ARG A 441 -26.46 19.50 1.24
N LEU A 442 -25.35 19.58 0.50
CA LEU A 442 -24.79 20.88 0.09
C LEU A 442 -25.79 21.67 -0.75
N MET A 443 -26.43 21.05 -1.75
CA MET A 443 -27.46 21.69 -2.57
C MET A 443 -28.68 22.17 -1.77
N LYS A 444 -28.93 21.63 -0.59
CA LYS A 444 -29.97 22.08 0.33
C LYS A 444 -29.46 23.09 1.38
N GLY A 445 -28.26 23.66 1.18
CA GLY A 445 -27.70 24.69 2.06
C GLY A 445 -27.18 24.18 3.40
N VAL A 446 -26.96 22.87 3.57
CA VAL A 446 -26.35 22.36 4.80
C VAL A 446 -24.91 22.84 4.88
N ASP A 447 -24.57 23.47 6.00
CA ASP A 447 -23.22 23.96 6.27
C ASP A 447 -22.16 22.86 6.12
N ILE A 448 -21.05 23.20 5.46
CA ILE A 448 -19.99 22.25 5.12
C ILE A 448 -19.29 21.68 6.35
N TYR A 449 -19.19 22.45 7.45
CA TYR A 449 -18.61 21.98 8.70
C TYR A 449 -19.52 20.92 9.35
N HIS A 450 -20.83 21.21 9.46
CA HIS A 450 -21.81 20.25 9.97
C HIS A 450 -21.89 18.99 9.12
N LEU A 451 -21.83 19.14 7.81
CA LEU A 451 -21.76 18.00 6.87
C LEU A 451 -20.48 17.17 7.08
N SER A 452 -19.34 17.83 7.34
CA SER A 452 -18.07 17.16 7.61
C SER A 452 -18.12 16.29 8.87
N LEU A 453 -18.77 16.78 9.95
CA LEU A 453 -18.98 16.04 11.18
C LEU A 453 -19.86 14.82 10.95
N ASN A 454 -21.00 15.01 10.29
CA ASN A 454 -21.95 13.91 9.98
C ASN A 454 -21.31 12.83 9.12
N LEU A 455 -20.58 13.21 8.06
CA LEU A 455 -19.88 12.28 7.20
C LEU A 455 -18.62 11.67 7.83
N GLY A 456 -18.05 12.25 8.87
CA GLY A 456 -16.75 11.82 9.44
C GLY A 456 -15.61 11.95 8.44
N THR A 457 -15.52 13.14 7.82
CA THR A 457 -14.46 13.53 6.89
C THR A 457 -13.95 14.92 7.25
N SER A 458 -12.91 15.42 6.59
CA SER A 458 -12.46 16.80 6.82
C SER A 458 -13.20 17.79 5.91
N VAL A 459 -13.36 19.04 6.38
CA VAL A 459 -13.86 20.16 5.56
C VAL A 459 -13.03 20.29 4.29
N LYS A 460 -11.69 20.30 4.41
CA LYS A 460 -10.76 20.34 3.28
C LYS A 460 -11.06 19.29 2.19
N TYR A 461 -11.42 18.07 2.61
CA TYR A 461 -11.78 17.02 1.65
C TYR A 461 -13.10 17.31 0.94
N LEU A 462 -14.09 17.85 1.65
CA LEU A 462 -15.37 18.25 1.06
C LEU A 462 -15.17 19.42 0.08
N GLU A 463 -14.40 20.43 0.46
CA GLU A 463 -14.03 21.54 -0.41
C GLU A 463 -13.37 21.06 -1.70
N GLN A 464 -12.31 20.24 -1.60
CA GLN A 464 -11.61 19.69 -2.76
C GLN A 464 -12.50 18.86 -3.68
N THR A 465 -13.50 18.18 -3.12
CA THR A 465 -14.36 17.26 -3.87
C THR A 465 -15.59 17.95 -4.45
N TYR A 466 -16.14 18.97 -3.75
CA TYR A 466 -17.43 19.59 -4.06
C TYR A 466 -17.36 21.10 -4.25
N SER A 467 -16.18 21.73 -4.33
CA SER A 467 -16.02 23.19 -4.47
C SER A 467 -16.82 23.79 -5.62
N HIS A 468 -16.92 23.07 -6.75
CA HIS A 468 -17.71 23.50 -7.90
C HIS A 468 -19.21 23.64 -7.60
N LEU A 469 -19.75 22.84 -6.68
CA LEU A 469 -21.15 22.93 -6.24
C LEU A 469 -21.32 24.13 -5.29
N THR A 470 -20.39 24.29 -4.35
CA THR A 470 -20.44 25.35 -3.34
C THR A 470 -20.48 26.72 -4.00
N THR A 471 -19.66 26.98 -5.03
CA THR A 471 -19.62 28.25 -5.75
C THR A 471 -20.95 28.57 -6.44
N LEU A 472 -21.57 27.57 -7.08
CA LEU A 472 -22.89 27.79 -7.73
C LEU A 472 -24.00 28.04 -6.71
N MET A 473 -23.91 27.43 -5.52
CA MET A 473 -24.96 27.58 -4.48
C MET A 473 -24.91 28.90 -3.74
N ILE A 474 -23.72 29.48 -3.59
CA ILE A 474 -23.55 30.79 -2.95
C ILE A 474 -23.53 31.95 -3.98
N SER A 475 -23.96 31.68 -5.23
CA SER A 475 -24.00 32.71 -6.26
C SER A 475 -24.73 33.97 -5.79
N ASP A 476 -25.90 33.78 -5.17
CA ASP A 476 -26.69 34.90 -4.63
C ASP A 476 -25.98 35.63 -3.48
N GLU A 477 -25.21 34.91 -2.67
CA GLU A 477 -24.41 35.49 -1.59
C GLU A 477 -23.16 36.19 -2.13
N LEU A 478 -22.52 35.63 -3.16
CA LEU A 478 -21.38 36.26 -3.83
C LEU A 478 -21.75 37.52 -4.57
N ILE A 479 -23.02 37.62 -5.01
CA ILE A 479 -23.59 38.80 -5.69
C ILE A 479 -24.06 39.83 -4.68
N LYS A 480 -24.39 39.46 -3.44
CA LYS A 480 -24.74 40.41 -2.37
C LYS A 480 -23.58 41.38 -2.14
N GLY A 481 -23.82 42.64 -2.42
CA GLY A 481 -22.86 43.74 -2.27
C GLY A 481 -22.04 44.10 -3.52
N GLN A 482 -22.15 43.36 -4.61
CA GLN A 482 -21.55 43.76 -5.90
C GLN A 482 -22.50 44.60 -6.77
N GLY A 483 -23.73 44.79 -6.32
CA GLY A 483 -24.83 45.31 -7.12
C GLY A 483 -25.10 46.80 -6.98
N TRP A 484 -24.07 47.68 -6.89
CA TRP A 484 -24.35 49.11 -7.01
C TRP A 484 -24.91 49.50 -8.40
N ARG A 485 -24.79 48.62 -9.42
CA ARG A 485 -25.43 48.81 -10.75
C ARG A 485 -26.79 48.12 -10.88
N ALA A 486 -27.06 47.02 -10.19
CA ALA A 486 -28.34 46.33 -10.26
C ALA A 486 -29.49 47.14 -9.64
N ASN A 487 -29.22 47.91 -8.58
CA ASN A 487 -30.23 48.78 -7.96
C ASN A 487 -30.60 50.02 -8.80
N LYS A 488 -29.98 50.26 -9.97
CA LYS A 488 -30.39 51.34 -10.90
C LYS A 488 -31.35 50.87 -11.98
N ILE A 489 -31.45 49.58 -12.24
CA ILE A 489 -32.34 49.04 -13.30
C ILE A 489 -33.79 48.94 -12.82
N ASP A 490 -34.01 48.77 -11.50
CA ASP A 490 -35.39 48.70 -10.94
C ASP A 490 -36.06 50.05 -10.69
N LYS A 491 -35.50 51.19 -11.18
CA LYS A 491 -36.04 52.52 -11.06
C LYS A 491 -36.26 53.23 -12.40
N GLU A 492 -36.24 52.53 -13.50
CA GLU A 492 -36.81 53.10 -14.74
C GLU A 492 -38.34 52.89 -14.71
N GLU A 493 -39.05 53.96 -14.41
CA GLU A 493 -40.49 54.02 -14.53
C GLU A 493 -40.92 53.66 -15.97
N PRO A 494 -42.07 52.98 -16.13
CA PRO A 494 -42.55 52.64 -17.45
C PRO A 494 -42.69 53.94 -18.26
N ILE A 495 -42.06 53.99 -19.42
CA ILE A 495 -42.28 55.05 -20.41
C ILE A 495 -43.75 54.94 -20.83
N GLU A 496 -44.59 55.87 -20.36
CA GLU A 496 -45.92 56.05 -20.90
C GLU A 496 -45.81 56.33 -22.40
N ALA A 497 -46.40 55.47 -23.22
CA ALA A 497 -46.56 55.71 -24.63
C ALA A 497 -47.59 56.87 -24.77
N GLU A 498 -47.13 58.00 -25.14
CA GLU A 498 -48.04 59.09 -25.65
C GLU A 498 -48.55 58.64 -27.01
N ASP A 499 -49.91 58.73 -27.17
CA ASP A 499 -50.67 58.52 -28.39
C ASP A 499 -50.33 59.49 -29.55
#